data_b617e7a42f90e41a1992763bfe602d3f
#
_entry.id   b617e7a42f90e41a1992763bfe602d3f
#
_cell.length_a   1.000
_cell.length_b   1.000
_cell.length_c   1.000
_cell.angle_alpha   90.00
_cell.angle_beta   90.00
_cell.angle_gamma   90.00
#
_symmetry.space_group_name_H-M   'P 1'
#
loop_
_entity.id
_entity.type
_entity.pdbx_description
1 polymer ?
#
loop_
_entity_poly.entity_id
_entity_poly.type
_entity_poly.pdbx_seq_one_letter_code
_entity_poly.pdbx_strand_id
1 'polypeptide(L)'
;MAAKPETKVDTDADEVSVNGRIVKYQRYEYYLFNKPSGCVSATCDNVHDTVMDYITDAVHDDLFPVGRLDIDTEGLLLITNDGALSHELLSPSKHVAKTYYARIDGEVTWDDIIRFKEGIDIGEERPTKPAELVIKKTWQRI
;
A
#
# COMPACT_ATOMS: atom_id res chain seq x y z
N MET A 1 -18.85 32.91 17.01
CA MET A 1 -19.39 32.37 18.29
C MET A 1 -18.36 31.41 18.85
N ALA A 2 -18.04 31.46 20.13
CA ALA A 2 -17.06 30.49 20.68
C ALA A 2 -17.76 29.13 20.82
N ALA A 3 -17.23 28.11 20.17
CA ALA A 3 -17.70 26.74 20.28
C ALA A 3 -17.23 26.12 21.61
N LYS A 4 -18.03 25.23 22.18
CA LYS A 4 -17.64 24.40 23.33
C LYS A 4 -17.09 23.07 22.81
N PRO A 5 -16.29 22.33 23.62
CA PRO A 5 -15.73 21.04 23.20
C PRO A 5 -16.79 20.02 22.71
N GLU A 6 -18.01 20.09 23.26
CA GLU A 6 -19.14 19.21 22.92
C GLU A 6 -19.98 19.70 21.73
N THR A 7 -19.65 20.85 21.13
CA THR A 7 -20.40 21.39 20.00
C THR A 7 -20.25 20.45 18.81
N LYS A 8 -21.39 19.95 18.30
CA LYS A 8 -21.43 19.17 17.06
C LYS A 8 -21.20 20.08 15.87
N VAL A 9 -20.33 19.68 14.98
CA VAL A 9 -19.95 20.40 13.78
C VAL A 9 -20.31 19.53 12.57
N ASP A 10 -20.98 20.12 11.59
CA ASP A 10 -21.14 19.53 10.27
C ASP A 10 -19.89 19.87 9.42
N THR A 11 -19.06 18.89 9.17
CA THR A 11 -17.79 19.09 8.46
C THR A 11 -17.93 19.53 7.01
N ASP A 12 -19.13 19.37 6.42
CA ASP A 12 -19.41 19.75 5.05
C ASP A 12 -20.02 21.16 4.94
N ALA A 13 -20.63 21.67 6.03
CA ALA A 13 -21.36 22.94 6.04
C ALA A 13 -20.76 23.99 6.99
N ASP A 14 -20.11 23.57 8.08
CA ASP A 14 -19.62 24.47 9.12
C ASP A 14 -18.12 24.81 8.91
N GLU A 15 -17.77 26.07 9.15
CA GLU A 15 -16.39 26.52 9.20
C GLU A 15 -15.93 26.64 10.67
N VAL A 16 -14.90 25.88 11.01
CA VAL A 16 -14.26 25.93 12.32
C VAL A 16 -12.94 26.69 12.24
N SER A 17 -12.74 27.64 13.15
CA SER A 17 -11.47 28.35 13.22
C SER A 17 -10.94 28.43 14.65
N VAL A 18 -9.62 28.41 14.82
CA VAL A 18 -8.90 28.61 16.06
C VAL A 18 -7.98 29.81 15.91
N ASN A 19 -8.13 30.82 16.77
CA ASN A 19 -7.36 32.07 16.72
C ASN A 19 -7.38 32.74 15.31
N GLY A 20 -8.55 32.67 14.63
CA GLY A 20 -8.75 33.27 13.31
C GLY A 20 -8.16 32.44 12.14
N ARG A 21 -7.61 31.26 12.42
CA ARG A 21 -7.15 30.31 11.38
C ARG A 21 -8.19 29.23 11.19
N ILE A 22 -8.62 29.00 9.95
CA ILE A 22 -9.58 27.95 9.59
C ILE A 22 -8.88 26.61 9.79
N VAL A 23 -9.55 25.71 10.54
CA VAL A 23 -9.17 24.31 10.72
C VAL A 23 -9.96 23.50 9.72
N LYS A 24 -9.29 22.92 8.73
CA LYS A 24 -9.94 22.02 7.79
C LYS A 24 -10.03 20.63 8.42
N TYR A 25 -11.25 20.08 8.44
CA TYR A 25 -11.43 18.67 8.75
C TYR A 25 -11.05 17.85 7.53
N GLN A 26 -10.17 16.89 7.72
CA GLN A 26 -9.80 15.92 6.70
C GLN A 26 -10.19 14.54 7.20
N ARG A 27 -11.19 13.96 6.58
CA ARG A 27 -11.72 12.64 7.00
C ARG A 27 -10.73 11.52 6.74
N TYR A 28 -10.02 11.59 5.63
CA TYR A 28 -9.06 10.57 5.20
C TYR A 28 -7.72 11.21 4.87
N GLU A 29 -6.65 10.50 5.18
CA GLU A 29 -5.30 10.84 4.75
C GLU A 29 -4.79 9.78 3.76
N TYR A 30 -3.97 10.22 2.79
CA TYR A 30 -3.41 9.36 1.77
C TYR A 30 -1.94 9.69 1.56
N TYR A 31 -1.08 8.71 1.80
CA TYR A 31 0.35 8.81 1.58
C TYR A 31 0.77 7.85 0.48
N LEU A 32 1.35 8.37 -0.60
CA LEU A 32 2.06 7.56 -1.58
C LEU A 32 3.49 7.36 -1.08
N PHE A 33 3.72 6.24 -0.47
CA PHE A 33 4.98 5.91 0.17
C PHE A 33 5.86 5.08 -0.76
N ASN A 34 7.11 5.48 -0.95
CA ASN A 34 8.12 4.66 -1.58
C ASN A 34 8.82 3.85 -0.49
N LYS A 35 8.27 2.67 -0.19
CA LYS A 35 8.78 1.81 0.87
C LYS A 35 10.25 1.45 0.61
N PRO A 36 11.16 1.72 1.53
CA PRO A 36 12.53 1.23 1.45
C PRO A 36 12.63 -0.26 1.84
N SER A 37 13.72 -0.90 1.50
CA SER A 37 14.09 -2.20 2.08
C SER A 37 14.39 -2.06 3.58
N GLY A 38 14.10 -3.10 4.34
CA GLY A 38 14.44 -3.19 5.77
C GLY A 38 13.31 -2.86 6.74
N CYS A 39 12.14 -2.38 6.28
CA CYS A 39 10.96 -2.19 7.13
C CYS A 39 9.79 -3.09 6.70
N VAL A 40 8.90 -3.38 7.63
CA VAL A 40 7.73 -4.23 7.38
C VAL A 40 6.49 -3.40 7.05
N SER A 41 5.59 -3.94 6.20
CA SER A 41 4.31 -3.34 5.87
C SER A 41 3.27 -3.67 6.97
N ALA A 42 3.44 -3.08 8.14
CA ALA A 42 2.58 -3.27 9.30
C ALA A 42 2.35 -1.94 10.03
N THR A 43 1.33 -1.87 10.88
CA THR A 43 1.07 -0.71 11.74
C THR A 43 1.90 -0.74 13.01
N CYS A 44 2.34 -1.93 13.45
CA CYS A 44 3.26 -2.12 14.56
C CYS A 44 4.03 -3.44 14.38
N ASP A 45 5.24 -3.50 14.88
CA ASP A 45 6.08 -4.71 14.95
C ASP A 45 7.01 -4.60 16.16
N ASN A 46 7.38 -5.75 16.75
CA ASN A 46 8.23 -5.76 17.95
C ASN A 46 9.73 -5.91 17.65
N VAL A 47 10.08 -6.19 16.40
CA VAL A 47 11.45 -6.56 15.99
C VAL A 47 11.99 -5.64 14.89
N HIS A 48 11.13 -5.22 13.98
CA HIS A 48 11.52 -4.45 12.80
C HIS A 48 10.82 -3.09 12.79
N ASP A 49 11.47 -2.11 12.20
CA ASP A 49 10.83 -0.86 11.84
C ASP A 49 9.65 -1.12 10.90
N THR A 50 8.60 -0.36 11.08
CA THR A 50 7.39 -0.45 10.25
C THR A 50 7.35 0.70 9.24
N VAL A 51 6.49 0.59 8.25
CA VAL A 51 6.24 1.70 7.31
C VAL A 51 5.64 2.91 8.01
N MET A 52 5.02 2.75 9.19
CA MET A 52 4.43 3.85 9.97
C MET A 52 5.50 4.73 10.62
N ASP A 53 6.68 4.20 10.93
CA ASP A 53 7.78 4.95 11.53
C ASP A 53 8.34 6.04 10.61
N TYR A 54 8.01 5.96 9.32
CA TYR A 54 8.39 6.95 8.31
C TYR A 54 7.33 8.05 8.10
N ILE A 55 6.13 7.92 8.68
CA ILE A 55 5.03 8.89 8.54
C ILE A 55 5.01 9.76 9.79
N THR A 56 5.66 10.91 9.73
CA THR A 56 5.89 11.77 10.91
C THR A 56 4.93 12.97 11.00
N ASP A 57 4.17 13.23 9.96
CA ASP A 57 3.27 14.38 9.81
C ASP A 57 1.78 14.00 9.75
N ALA A 58 1.46 12.76 10.12
CA ALA A 58 0.08 12.27 10.16
C ALA A 58 -0.75 13.05 11.19
N VAL A 59 -1.97 13.38 10.78
CA VAL A 59 -2.99 13.98 11.65
C VAL A 59 -3.84 12.88 12.31
N HIS A 60 -4.02 11.76 11.60
CA HIS A 60 -4.77 10.60 12.05
C HIS A 60 -3.84 9.51 12.59
N ASP A 61 -4.25 8.87 13.67
CA ASP A 61 -3.54 7.76 14.33
C ASP A 61 -3.99 6.37 13.87
N ASP A 62 -5.04 6.30 13.03
CA ASP A 62 -5.65 5.08 12.50
C ASP A 62 -5.19 4.71 11.08
N LEU A 63 -4.05 5.26 10.63
CA LEU A 63 -3.45 4.95 9.33
C LEU A 63 -2.97 3.50 9.25
N PHE A 64 -3.08 2.91 8.07
CA PHE A 64 -2.58 1.56 7.78
C PHE A 64 -2.10 1.42 6.34
N PRO A 65 -1.16 0.50 6.05
CA PRO A 65 -0.72 0.23 4.69
C PRO A 65 -1.77 -0.56 3.90
N VAL A 66 -2.00 -0.15 2.66
CA VAL A 66 -2.91 -0.82 1.70
C VAL A 66 -2.16 -1.93 0.99
N GLY A 67 -2.23 -3.12 1.55
CA GLY A 67 -1.47 -4.27 1.11
C GLY A 67 -0.12 -4.39 1.83
N ARG A 68 0.66 -5.38 1.38
CA ARG A 68 1.93 -5.72 2.03
C ARG A 68 2.99 -5.97 0.98
N LEU A 69 4.12 -5.31 1.14
CA LEU A 69 5.38 -5.62 0.50
C LEU A 69 6.27 -6.31 1.53
N ASP A 70 7.06 -7.28 1.12
CA ASP A 70 8.01 -7.96 1.99
C ASP A 70 9.06 -7.00 2.52
N ILE A 71 9.79 -7.41 3.55
CA ILE A 71 10.76 -6.55 4.26
C ILE A 71 11.84 -6.01 3.32
N ASP A 72 12.28 -6.82 2.36
CA ASP A 72 13.31 -6.50 1.37
C ASP A 72 12.75 -5.93 0.06
N THR A 73 11.42 -5.92 -0.11
CA THR A 73 10.76 -5.37 -1.30
C THR A 73 10.63 -3.85 -1.17
N GLU A 74 11.02 -3.14 -2.22
CA GLU A 74 10.94 -1.68 -2.31
C GLU A 74 9.83 -1.25 -3.26
N GLY A 75 9.34 -0.02 -3.09
CA GLY A 75 8.46 0.63 -4.06
C GLY A 75 7.14 1.13 -3.50
N LEU A 76 6.18 1.34 -4.40
CA LEU A 76 4.92 2.01 -4.10
C LEU A 76 4.07 1.23 -3.11
N LEU A 77 3.78 1.89 -1.99
CA LEU A 77 2.82 1.45 -0.98
C LEU A 77 1.89 2.62 -0.66
N LEU A 78 0.59 2.42 -0.70
CA LEU A 78 -0.38 3.40 -0.23
C LEU A 78 -0.58 3.21 1.27
N ILE A 79 -0.57 4.31 2.03
CA ILE A 79 -0.91 4.34 3.46
C ILE A 79 -2.09 5.28 3.63
N THR A 80 -3.14 4.86 4.33
CA THR A 80 -4.38 5.63 4.50
C THR A 80 -5.20 5.10 5.66
N ASN A 81 -6.19 5.85 6.11
CA ASN A 81 -7.27 5.38 6.98
C ASN A 81 -8.60 5.14 6.23
N ASP A 82 -8.60 5.20 4.88
CA ASP A 82 -9.76 4.90 4.04
C ASP A 82 -9.89 3.39 3.80
N GLY A 83 -10.62 2.71 4.68
CA GLY A 83 -10.87 1.27 4.57
C GLY A 83 -11.67 0.89 3.32
N ALA A 84 -12.55 1.76 2.84
CA ALA A 84 -13.34 1.49 1.65
C ALA A 84 -12.46 1.45 0.39
N LEU A 85 -11.60 2.45 0.22
CA LEU A 85 -10.61 2.48 -0.86
C LEU A 85 -9.65 1.28 -0.77
N SER A 86 -9.15 0.97 0.44
CA SER A 86 -8.27 -0.18 0.65
C SER A 86 -8.92 -1.48 0.20
N HIS A 87 -10.18 -1.70 0.58
CA HIS A 87 -10.94 -2.87 0.14
C HIS A 87 -11.10 -2.92 -1.38
N GLU A 88 -11.36 -1.81 -2.03
CA GLU A 88 -11.48 -1.75 -3.49
C GLU A 88 -10.15 -2.10 -4.19
N LEU A 89 -9.03 -1.59 -3.69
CA LEU A 89 -7.71 -1.84 -4.26
C LEU A 89 -7.20 -3.27 -4.02
N LEU A 90 -7.55 -3.87 -2.88
CA LEU A 90 -7.05 -5.19 -2.49
C LEU A 90 -7.98 -6.34 -2.89
N SER A 91 -9.28 -6.06 -3.07
CA SER A 91 -10.26 -7.10 -3.37
C SER A 91 -9.93 -7.82 -4.69
N PRO A 92 -9.81 -9.16 -4.65
CA PRO A 92 -9.56 -9.96 -5.85
C PRO A 92 -10.61 -9.79 -6.96
N SER A 93 -11.84 -9.40 -6.59
CA SER A 93 -12.95 -9.20 -7.54
C SER A 93 -12.84 -7.88 -8.32
N LYS A 94 -12.06 -6.93 -7.83
CA LYS A 94 -11.88 -5.61 -8.47
C LYS A 94 -10.79 -5.60 -9.54
N HIS A 95 -9.98 -6.67 -9.61
CA HIS A 95 -8.93 -6.87 -10.62
C HIS A 95 -7.95 -5.69 -10.77
N VAL A 96 -7.64 -4.99 -9.67
CA VAL A 96 -6.63 -3.93 -9.71
C VAL A 96 -5.25 -4.56 -9.90
N ALA A 97 -4.67 -4.33 -11.08
CA ALA A 97 -3.37 -4.88 -11.44
C ALA A 97 -2.25 -4.27 -10.59
N LYS A 98 -1.30 -5.11 -10.20
CA LYS A 98 -0.07 -4.71 -9.50
C LYS A 98 1.11 -5.18 -10.32
N THR A 99 2.06 -4.28 -10.59
CA THR A 99 3.24 -4.58 -11.38
C THR A 99 4.47 -4.59 -10.50
N TYR A 100 5.25 -5.66 -10.59
CA TYR A 100 6.50 -5.83 -9.84
C TYR A 100 7.66 -5.96 -10.83
N TYR A 101 8.79 -5.37 -10.49
CA TYR A 101 10.05 -5.61 -11.16
C TYR A 101 10.92 -6.48 -10.27
N ALA A 102 11.33 -7.64 -10.77
CA ALA A 102 12.19 -8.56 -10.03
C ALA A 102 13.52 -8.76 -10.75
N ARG A 103 14.60 -8.82 -9.99
CA ARG A 103 15.88 -9.37 -10.42
C ARG A 103 15.98 -10.79 -9.90
N ILE A 104 16.23 -11.71 -10.80
CA ILE A 104 16.35 -13.11 -10.45
C ILE A 104 17.75 -13.63 -10.78
N ASP A 105 18.20 -14.64 -10.05
CA ASP A 105 19.40 -15.41 -10.37
C ASP A 105 18.96 -16.65 -11.17
N GLY A 106 19.02 -16.54 -12.50
CA GLY A 106 18.57 -17.58 -13.42
C GLY A 106 18.07 -17.00 -14.73
N GLU A 107 17.63 -17.87 -15.60
CA GLU A 107 17.08 -17.53 -16.90
C GLU A 107 15.55 -17.74 -16.90
N VAL A 108 14.81 -16.73 -17.35
CA VAL A 108 13.37 -16.84 -17.61
C VAL A 108 13.17 -17.32 -19.04
N THR A 109 12.42 -18.38 -19.18
CA THR A 109 12.14 -19.03 -20.46
C THR A 109 10.73 -18.70 -20.99
N TRP A 110 10.45 -19.08 -22.24
CA TRP A 110 9.10 -19.00 -22.79
C TRP A 110 8.11 -19.90 -22.04
N ASP A 111 8.56 -21.04 -21.52
CA ASP A 111 7.72 -21.93 -20.71
C ASP A 111 7.28 -21.26 -19.41
N ASP A 112 8.13 -20.46 -18.78
CA ASP A 112 7.79 -19.72 -17.59
C ASP A 112 6.71 -18.66 -17.87
N ILE A 113 6.79 -17.99 -19.03
CA ILE A 113 5.76 -17.03 -19.46
C ILE A 113 4.40 -17.73 -19.62
N ILE A 114 4.39 -18.93 -20.20
CA ILE A 114 3.16 -19.73 -20.37
C ILE A 114 2.60 -20.13 -19.02
N ARG A 115 3.45 -20.65 -18.11
CA ARG A 115 3.05 -21.04 -16.74
C ARG A 115 2.45 -19.87 -15.96
N PHE A 116 3.03 -18.67 -16.06
CA PHE A 116 2.46 -17.48 -15.41
C PHE A 116 1.06 -17.16 -15.92
N LYS A 117 0.79 -17.34 -17.22
CA LYS A 117 -0.53 -17.13 -17.82
C LYS A 117 -1.56 -18.17 -17.39
N GLU A 118 -1.14 -19.38 -17.06
CA GLU A 118 -2.01 -20.47 -16.64
C GLU A 118 -2.21 -20.50 -15.11
N GLY A 119 -1.30 -19.91 -14.36
CA GLY A 119 -1.19 -20.02 -12.92
C GLY A 119 -0.16 -21.07 -12.53
N ILE A 120 0.60 -20.78 -11.48
CA ILE A 120 1.73 -21.59 -11.02
C ILE A 120 1.33 -22.31 -9.74
N ASP A 121 1.62 -23.60 -9.68
CA ASP A 121 1.58 -24.36 -8.43
C ASP A 121 2.82 -23.97 -7.58
N ILE A 122 2.55 -23.33 -6.44
CA ILE A 122 3.57 -22.90 -5.47
C ILE A 122 3.48 -23.73 -4.18
N GLY A 123 2.78 -24.87 -4.20
CA GLY A 123 2.58 -25.74 -3.05
C GLY A 123 1.45 -25.32 -2.12
N GLU A 124 0.62 -24.38 -2.51
CA GLU A 124 -0.60 -23.98 -1.82
C GLU A 124 -1.80 -24.85 -2.27
N GLU A 125 -2.92 -24.73 -1.55
CA GLU A 125 -4.15 -25.51 -1.87
C GLU A 125 -4.63 -25.30 -3.32
N ARG A 126 -4.33 -24.15 -3.91
CA ARG A 126 -4.69 -23.80 -5.28
C ARG A 126 -3.53 -23.11 -5.98
N PRO A 127 -3.39 -23.29 -7.31
CA PRO A 127 -2.43 -22.52 -8.09
C PRO A 127 -2.67 -21.01 -7.96
N THR A 128 -1.63 -20.24 -8.24
CA THR A 128 -1.73 -18.77 -8.33
C THR A 128 -2.76 -18.37 -9.39
N LYS A 129 -3.31 -17.16 -9.27
CA LYS A 129 -4.08 -16.59 -10.39
C LYS A 129 -3.17 -16.34 -11.57
N PRO A 130 -3.72 -16.36 -12.80
CA PRO A 130 -3.01 -15.96 -14.01
C PRO A 130 -2.33 -14.58 -13.84
N ALA A 131 -1.10 -14.49 -14.31
CA ALA A 131 -0.34 -13.25 -14.30
C ALA A 131 0.42 -13.06 -15.62
N GLU A 132 0.78 -11.83 -15.94
CA GLU A 132 1.61 -11.50 -17.08
C GLU A 132 3.08 -11.42 -16.64
N LEU A 133 3.94 -12.19 -17.31
CA LEU A 133 5.39 -12.14 -17.13
C LEU A 133 6.04 -11.54 -18.38
N VAL A 134 6.82 -10.47 -18.20
CA VAL A 134 7.51 -9.78 -19.28
C VAL A 134 9.00 -9.73 -19.00
N ILE A 135 9.81 -10.29 -19.88
CA ILE A 135 11.26 -10.20 -19.79
C ILE A 135 11.70 -8.80 -20.25
N LYS A 136 12.26 -8.01 -19.33
CA LYS A 136 12.73 -6.64 -19.63
C LYS A 136 14.19 -6.63 -20.10
N LYS A 137 15.06 -7.44 -19.51
CA LYS A 137 16.48 -7.48 -19.83
C LYS A 137 17.09 -8.80 -19.37
N THR A 138 17.86 -9.42 -20.24
CA THR A 138 18.68 -10.57 -19.89
C THR A 138 20.10 -10.07 -19.64
N TRP A 139 20.63 -10.32 -18.43
CA TRP A 139 22.02 -10.04 -18.09
C TRP A 139 22.80 -11.34 -18.24
N GLN A 140 23.76 -11.38 -19.17
CA GLN A 140 24.77 -12.44 -19.12
C GLN A 140 25.83 -12.04 -18.09
N ARG A 141 26.12 -12.92 -17.14
CA ARG A 141 27.34 -12.78 -16.32
C ARG A 141 28.53 -12.96 -17.28
N ILE A 142 29.37 -11.93 -17.36
CA ILE A 142 30.68 -12.01 -18.00
C ILE A 142 31.63 -12.71 -17.05
#